data_ce0c35e6aba300277a61fc8738f70db0
#
_entry.id   ce0c35e6aba300277a61fc8738f70db0
#
_cell.length_a   1.000
_cell.length_b   1.000
_cell.length_c   1.000
_cell.angle_alpha   90.00
_cell.angle_beta   90.00
_cell.angle_gamma   90.00
#
_symmetry.space_group_name_H-M   'P 1'
#
loop_
_entity.id
_entity.type
_entity.pdbx_description
1 polymer ?
#
loop_
_entity_poly.entity_id
_entity_poly.type
_entity_poly.pdbx_seq_one_letter_code
_entity_poly.pdbx_strand_id
1 'polypeptide(L)'
;MLFRSAREFVAHGVAVAVVGYTLCPEVGVMDIVGELRRALKSLWETTKQTPVVVGHSAGGHLAAALLATDWSTVAGVPTDLVRAAYAISGVFDVAPLLSTSLNDLVKLDAATAKAASPVYWPPPPKDRTFVAAVGGDESQEFIRQSLEITGVWSGAGVKAECVVVPGTNHFTILDELANADSAMVARVAGLARACAASRKGT
;
A
#
# COMPACT_ATOMS: atom_id res chain seq x y z
N MET A 1 6.95 -15.02 -6.35
CA MET A 1 7.41 -14.22 -5.19
C MET A 1 6.31 -14.04 -4.15
N LEU A 2 5.13 -13.52 -4.49
CA LEU A 2 4.01 -13.27 -3.55
C LEU A 2 3.59 -14.49 -2.69
N PHE A 3 3.57 -15.70 -3.26
CA PHE A 3 3.22 -16.92 -2.51
C PHE A 3 4.27 -17.34 -1.46
N ARG A 4 5.56 -17.00 -1.66
CA ARG A 4 6.60 -17.28 -0.65
C ARG A 4 6.39 -16.39 0.57
N SER A 5 6.15 -15.10 0.35
CA SER A 5 5.90 -14.13 1.43
C SER A 5 4.63 -14.44 2.22
N ALA A 6 3.58 -14.96 1.57
CA ALA A 6 2.33 -15.34 2.24
C ALA A 6 2.56 -16.40 3.33
N ARG A 7 3.48 -17.35 3.11
CA ARG A 7 3.81 -18.41 4.06
C ARG A 7 4.30 -17.87 5.40
N GLU A 8 5.15 -16.84 5.35
CA GLU A 8 5.75 -16.27 6.56
C GLU A 8 4.68 -15.58 7.42
N PHE A 9 3.74 -14.88 6.81
CA PHE A 9 2.62 -14.29 7.55
C PHE A 9 1.67 -15.33 8.13
N VAL A 10 1.42 -16.44 7.43
CA VAL A 10 0.60 -17.55 7.94
C VAL A 10 1.28 -18.18 9.17
N ALA A 11 2.61 -18.32 9.16
CA ALA A 11 3.37 -18.78 10.33
C ALA A 11 3.21 -17.86 11.55
N HIS A 12 2.97 -16.55 11.30
CA HIS A 12 2.65 -15.56 12.34
C HIS A 12 1.15 -15.47 12.70
N GLY A 13 0.32 -16.42 12.23
CA GLY A 13 -1.12 -16.46 12.50
C GLY A 13 -1.94 -15.43 11.75
N VAL A 14 -1.41 -14.88 10.64
CA VAL A 14 -2.07 -13.88 9.79
C VAL A 14 -2.57 -14.55 8.52
N ALA A 15 -3.88 -14.49 8.27
CA ALA A 15 -4.45 -14.91 7.00
C ALA A 15 -4.02 -13.94 5.88
N VAL A 16 -3.71 -14.47 4.71
CA VAL A 16 -3.24 -13.68 3.56
C VAL A 16 -4.19 -13.88 2.38
N ALA A 17 -4.66 -12.77 1.82
CA ALA A 17 -5.37 -12.73 0.55
C ALA A 17 -4.47 -12.09 -0.51
N VAL A 18 -4.15 -12.84 -1.56
CA VAL A 18 -3.40 -12.32 -2.71
C VAL A 18 -4.41 -11.91 -3.78
N VAL A 19 -4.45 -10.62 -4.09
CA VAL A 19 -5.43 -10.04 -5.01
C VAL A 19 -4.80 -9.85 -6.39
N GLY A 20 -5.42 -10.42 -7.42
CA GLY A 20 -5.14 -10.12 -8.83
C GLY A 20 -5.98 -8.93 -9.29
N TYR A 21 -5.46 -8.17 -10.25
CA TYR A 21 -6.16 -7.05 -10.90
C TYR A 21 -5.73 -6.93 -12.36
N THR A 22 -6.54 -6.25 -13.17
CA THR A 22 -6.24 -5.98 -14.57
C THR A 22 -5.05 -5.02 -14.69
N LEU A 23 -4.19 -5.22 -15.68
CA LEU A 23 -2.99 -4.42 -15.85
C LEU A 23 -3.17 -3.33 -16.91
N CYS A 24 -2.40 -2.26 -16.82
CA CYS A 24 -2.23 -1.32 -17.92
C CYS A 24 -1.57 -2.04 -19.12
N PRO A 25 -1.92 -1.72 -20.37
CA PRO A 25 -2.80 -0.64 -20.81
C PRO A 25 -4.28 -1.01 -20.95
N GLU A 26 -4.71 -2.21 -20.53
CA GLU A 26 -6.11 -2.65 -20.67
C GLU A 26 -7.06 -1.75 -19.87
N VAL A 27 -6.59 -1.28 -18.71
CA VAL A 27 -7.29 -0.33 -17.84
C VAL A 27 -6.33 0.76 -17.36
N GLY A 28 -6.87 1.90 -16.92
CA GLY A 28 -6.07 2.97 -16.32
C GLY A 28 -5.75 2.71 -14.84
N VAL A 29 -4.78 3.46 -14.29
CA VAL A 29 -4.35 3.32 -12.88
C VAL A 29 -5.52 3.49 -11.91
N MET A 30 -6.41 4.44 -12.15
CA MET A 30 -7.58 4.68 -11.29
C MET A 30 -8.65 3.59 -11.40
N ASP A 31 -8.73 2.91 -12.55
CA ASP A 31 -9.60 1.74 -12.71
C ASP A 31 -9.10 0.58 -11.86
N ILE A 32 -7.76 0.36 -11.80
CA ILE A 32 -7.13 -0.63 -10.92
C ILE A 32 -7.46 -0.33 -9.45
N VAL A 33 -7.37 0.93 -9.02
CA VAL A 33 -7.78 1.34 -7.67
C VAL A 33 -9.25 1.00 -7.43
N GLY A 34 -10.11 1.22 -8.42
CA GLY A 34 -11.53 0.84 -8.38
C GLY A 34 -11.76 -0.67 -8.27
N GLU A 35 -10.99 -1.48 -9.01
CA GLU A 35 -11.02 -2.95 -8.90
C GLU A 35 -10.65 -3.43 -7.50
N LEU A 36 -9.58 -2.88 -6.93
CA LEU A 36 -9.12 -3.25 -5.60
C LEU A 36 -10.10 -2.81 -4.49
N ARG A 37 -10.79 -1.67 -4.67
CA ARG A 37 -11.88 -1.28 -3.76
C ARG A 37 -13.01 -2.32 -3.76
N ARG A 38 -13.38 -2.84 -4.93
CA ARG A 38 -14.37 -3.92 -5.07
C ARG A 38 -13.87 -5.22 -4.44
N ALA A 39 -12.62 -5.57 -4.66
CA ALA A 39 -12.01 -6.76 -4.07
C ALA A 39 -12.01 -6.69 -2.53
N LEU A 40 -11.66 -5.54 -1.94
CA LEU A 40 -11.70 -5.36 -0.49
C LEU A 40 -13.13 -5.39 0.07
N LYS A 41 -14.10 -4.85 -0.68
CA LYS A 41 -15.51 -5.00 -0.32
C LYS A 41 -15.92 -6.47 -0.28
N SER A 42 -15.60 -7.25 -1.32
CA SER A 42 -15.91 -8.70 -1.37
C SER A 42 -15.22 -9.47 -0.24
N LEU A 43 -13.95 -9.13 0.06
CA LEU A 43 -13.23 -9.70 1.19
C LEU A 43 -13.93 -9.40 2.52
N TRP A 44 -14.39 -8.16 2.70
CA TRP A 44 -15.18 -7.77 3.87
C TRP A 44 -16.51 -8.52 3.95
N GLU A 45 -17.25 -8.64 2.86
CA GLU A 45 -18.52 -9.35 2.82
C GLU A 45 -18.38 -10.81 3.23
N THR A 46 -17.25 -11.43 2.86
CA THR A 46 -16.95 -12.83 3.16
C THR A 46 -16.40 -13.06 4.55
N THR A 47 -15.47 -12.19 5.00
CA THR A 47 -14.67 -12.46 6.22
C THR A 47 -15.05 -11.60 7.42
N LYS A 48 -15.68 -10.44 7.18
CA LYS A 48 -15.91 -9.37 8.18
C LYS A 48 -14.64 -8.90 8.88
N GLN A 49 -13.47 -9.07 8.22
CA GLN A 49 -12.17 -8.62 8.76
C GLN A 49 -11.69 -7.36 8.06
N THR A 50 -11.05 -6.48 8.81
CA THR A 50 -10.36 -5.30 8.28
C THR A 50 -8.92 -5.68 7.91
N PRO A 51 -8.55 -5.64 6.62
CA PRO A 51 -7.21 -6.03 6.21
C PRO A 51 -6.18 -4.94 6.49
N VAL A 52 -4.92 -5.35 6.66
CA VAL A 52 -3.75 -4.52 6.38
C VAL A 52 -3.42 -4.70 4.91
N VAL A 53 -3.27 -3.61 4.18
CA VAL A 53 -2.90 -3.66 2.75
C VAL A 53 -1.38 -3.58 2.62
N VAL A 54 -0.81 -4.54 1.91
CA VAL A 54 0.64 -4.61 1.67
C VAL A 54 0.88 -4.69 0.17
N GLY A 55 1.83 -3.93 -0.34
CA GLY A 55 2.17 -3.96 -1.75
C GLY A 55 3.56 -3.42 -2.05
N HIS A 56 4.14 -3.89 -3.16
CA HIS A 56 5.47 -3.50 -3.63
C HIS A 56 5.35 -2.73 -4.95
N SER A 57 6.16 -1.70 -5.14
CA SER A 57 6.25 -0.90 -6.37
C SER A 57 4.87 -0.31 -6.74
N ALA A 58 4.28 -0.66 -7.86
CA ALA A 58 2.90 -0.33 -8.19
C ALA A 58 1.92 -0.78 -7.09
N GLY A 59 2.15 -1.95 -6.46
CA GLY A 59 1.36 -2.39 -5.31
C GLY A 59 1.52 -1.49 -4.09
N GLY A 60 2.69 -0.88 -3.89
CA GLY A 60 2.92 0.13 -2.85
C GLY A 60 2.10 1.41 -3.08
N HIS A 61 2.02 1.86 -4.33
CA HIS A 61 1.10 2.92 -4.76
C HIS A 61 -0.35 2.57 -4.41
N LEU A 62 -0.78 1.36 -4.82
CA LEU A 62 -2.14 0.89 -4.59
C LEU A 62 -2.46 0.74 -3.10
N ALA A 63 -1.49 0.33 -2.27
CA ALA A 63 -1.66 0.25 -0.82
C ALA A 63 -1.90 1.64 -0.21
N ALA A 64 -1.16 2.66 -0.64
CA ALA A 64 -1.38 4.04 -0.23
C ALA A 64 -2.75 4.57 -0.69
N ALA A 65 -3.12 4.32 -1.96
CA ALA A 65 -4.40 4.70 -2.52
C ALA A 65 -5.60 4.10 -1.77
N LEU A 66 -5.49 2.83 -1.36
CA LEU A 66 -6.53 2.15 -0.59
C LEU A 66 -6.63 2.67 0.85
N LEU A 67 -5.51 3.04 1.47
CA LEU A 67 -5.52 3.66 2.80
C LEU A 67 -6.16 5.06 2.77
N ALA A 68 -5.90 5.84 1.71
CA ALA A 68 -6.44 7.18 1.51
C ALA A 68 -7.88 7.18 0.93
N THR A 69 -8.44 6.00 0.63
CA THR A 69 -9.82 5.91 0.14
C THR A 69 -10.82 6.33 1.22
N ASP A 70 -11.75 7.22 0.85
CA ASP A 70 -12.94 7.49 1.67
C ASP A 70 -13.91 6.32 1.58
N TRP A 71 -13.80 5.40 2.55
CA TRP A 71 -14.66 4.21 2.61
C TRP A 71 -16.10 4.50 2.97
N SER A 72 -16.44 5.71 3.43
CA SER A 72 -17.83 6.12 3.67
C SER A 72 -18.64 6.19 2.39
N THR A 73 -17.98 6.38 1.25
CA THR A 73 -18.60 6.42 -0.08
C THR A 73 -18.87 5.03 -0.67
N VAL A 74 -18.38 3.97 -0.03
CA VAL A 74 -18.53 2.59 -0.49
C VAL A 74 -19.61 1.88 0.35
N ALA A 75 -20.78 1.65 -0.25
CA ALA A 75 -21.87 1.02 0.48
C ALA A 75 -21.56 -0.42 0.93
N GLY A 76 -21.94 -0.75 2.16
CA GLY A 76 -21.86 -2.10 2.72
C GLY A 76 -20.52 -2.46 3.35
N VAL A 77 -19.63 -1.48 3.52
CA VAL A 77 -18.36 -1.64 4.24
C VAL A 77 -18.25 -0.64 5.38
N PRO A 78 -17.43 -0.90 6.40
CA PRO A 78 -17.17 0.10 7.45
C PRO A 78 -16.32 1.24 6.91
N THR A 79 -16.49 2.43 7.47
CA THR A 79 -15.71 3.64 7.10
C THR A 79 -14.22 3.51 7.41
N ASP A 80 -13.86 2.53 8.21
CA ASP A 80 -12.49 2.19 8.61
C ASP A 80 -12.03 0.83 8.06
N LEU A 81 -12.53 0.42 6.88
CA LEU A 81 -12.21 -0.87 6.27
C LEU A 81 -10.69 -1.10 6.16
N VAL A 82 -9.94 -0.10 5.73
CA VAL A 82 -8.47 -0.16 5.69
C VAL A 82 -7.91 0.77 6.77
N ARG A 83 -7.35 0.17 7.82
CA ARG A 83 -6.79 0.90 8.97
C ARG A 83 -5.28 1.05 8.93
N ALA A 84 -4.60 0.17 8.19
CA ALA A 84 -3.16 0.22 8.02
C ALA A 84 -2.75 -0.21 6.61
N ALA A 85 -1.68 0.40 6.11
CA ALA A 85 -1.02 0.00 4.88
C ALA A 85 0.50 -0.03 5.05
N TYR A 86 1.14 -0.99 4.39
CA TYR A 86 2.57 -1.15 4.32
C TYR A 86 2.99 -1.14 2.85
N ALA A 87 3.51 -0.01 2.40
CA ALA A 87 3.95 0.20 1.03
C ALA A 87 5.46 -0.05 0.93
N ILE A 88 5.88 -0.94 0.06
CA ILE A 88 7.29 -1.26 -0.16
C ILE A 88 7.69 -0.67 -1.50
N SER A 89 8.67 0.23 -1.50
CA SER A 89 9.20 0.89 -2.71
C SER A 89 8.08 1.45 -3.60
N GLY A 90 7.10 2.10 -2.98
CA GLY A 90 5.91 2.60 -3.67
C GLY A 90 6.19 3.86 -4.51
N VAL A 91 5.35 4.08 -5.52
CA VAL A 91 5.34 5.31 -6.32
C VAL A 91 4.14 6.14 -5.88
N PHE A 92 4.36 7.26 -5.21
CA PHE A 92 3.29 8.06 -4.61
C PHE A 92 2.99 9.35 -5.37
N ASP A 93 3.95 9.79 -6.19
CA ASP A 93 3.79 10.76 -7.25
C ASP A 93 4.13 10.06 -8.57
N VAL A 94 3.14 9.87 -9.44
CA VAL A 94 3.35 9.18 -10.72
C VAL A 94 3.72 10.12 -11.86
N ALA A 95 3.79 11.45 -11.62
CA ALA A 95 4.16 12.42 -12.65
C ALA A 95 5.55 12.16 -13.27
N PRO A 96 6.59 11.72 -12.53
CA PRO A 96 7.86 11.36 -13.14
C PRO A 96 7.77 10.25 -14.21
N LEU A 97 6.76 9.39 -14.15
CA LEU A 97 6.55 8.33 -15.16
C LEU A 97 6.26 8.89 -16.56
N LEU A 98 5.71 10.11 -16.65
CA LEU A 98 5.39 10.77 -17.94
C LEU A 98 6.60 10.84 -18.87
N SER A 99 7.81 10.92 -18.31
CA SER A 99 9.07 11.03 -19.06
C SER A 99 9.81 9.71 -19.22
N THR A 100 9.17 8.57 -18.91
CA THR A 100 9.77 7.25 -19.00
C THR A 100 9.04 6.37 -20.02
N SER A 101 9.72 5.30 -20.49
CA SER A 101 9.11 4.29 -21.35
C SER A 101 7.95 3.53 -20.69
N LEU A 102 7.83 3.56 -19.35
CA LEU A 102 6.68 2.99 -18.65
C LEU A 102 5.38 3.69 -19.02
N ASN A 103 5.43 4.96 -19.41
CA ASN A 103 4.24 5.69 -19.82
C ASN A 103 3.64 5.17 -21.14
N ASP A 104 4.40 4.44 -21.95
CA ASP A 104 3.86 3.74 -23.12
C ASP A 104 2.81 2.69 -22.75
N LEU A 105 2.90 2.15 -21.53
CA LEU A 105 1.96 1.19 -20.97
C LEU A 105 0.89 1.87 -20.08
N VAL A 106 1.32 2.77 -19.20
CA VAL A 106 0.43 3.36 -18.18
C VAL A 106 -0.50 4.43 -18.79
N LYS A 107 -0.09 5.05 -19.92
CA LYS A 107 -0.87 6.00 -20.71
C LYS A 107 -1.35 7.22 -19.91
N LEU A 108 -0.49 7.76 -19.04
CA LEU A 108 -0.79 8.97 -18.28
C LEU A 108 -0.56 10.24 -19.11
N ASP A 109 -1.36 11.24 -18.81
CA ASP A 109 -1.09 12.65 -19.07
C ASP A 109 -0.92 13.42 -17.76
N ALA A 110 -0.66 14.72 -17.80
CA ALA A 110 -0.42 15.51 -16.59
C ALA A 110 -1.62 15.52 -15.63
N ALA A 111 -2.84 15.51 -16.15
CA ALA A 111 -4.05 15.55 -15.34
C ALA A 111 -4.30 14.18 -14.65
N THR A 112 -4.21 13.11 -15.42
CA THR A 112 -4.37 11.73 -14.92
C THR A 112 -3.23 11.32 -14.00
N ALA A 113 -1.99 11.77 -14.27
CA ALA A 113 -0.86 11.55 -13.36
C ALA A 113 -1.11 12.20 -11.99
N LYS A 114 -1.54 13.47 -11.97
CA LYS A 114 -1.88 14.15 -10.71
C LYS A 114 -3.03 13.46 -9.97
N ALA A 115 -4.08 13.08 -10.69
CA ALA A 115 -5.24 12.40 -10.13
C ALA A 115 -4.88 11.01 -9.57
N ALA A 116 -3.89 10.33 -10.15
CA ALA A 116 -3.42 9.02 -9.72
C ALA A 116 -2.32 9.07 -8.65
N SER A 117 -1.90 10.24 -8.17
CA SER A 117 -0.81 10.39 -7.21
C SER A 117 -1.32 10.55 -5.77
N PRO A 118 -1.23 9.50 -4.91
CA PRO A 118 -1.76 9.53 -3.55
C PRO A 118 -1.18 10.65 -2.67
N VAL A 119 0.03 11.13 -2.96
CA VAL A 119 0.65 12.23 -2.21
C VAL A 119 -0.15 13.53 -2.28
N TYR A 120 -0.94 13.72 -3.36
CA TYR A 120 -1.79 14.91 -3.55
C TYR A 120 -3.26 14.71 -3.11
N TRP A 121 -3.60 13.52 -2.66
CA TRP A 121 -4.95 13.24 -2.19
C TRP A 121 -5.17 13.78 -0.77
N PRO A 122 -6.42 13.95 -0.34
CA PRO A 122 -6.71 14.17 1.07
C PRO A 122 -6.04 13.08 1.93
N PRO A 123 -5.27 13.46 2.97
CA PRO A 123 -4.62 12.49 3.83
C PRO A 123 -5.63 11.53 4.47
N PRO A 124 -5.24 10.28 4.74
CA PRO A 124 -6.07 9.35 5.50
C PRO A 124 -6.46 9.91 6.88
N PRO A 125 -7.52 9.41 7.52
CA PRO A 125 -7.85 9.76 8.90
C PRO A 125 -6.67 9.53 9.88
N LYS A 126 -6.57 10.35 10.93
CA LYS A 126 -5.45 10.38 11.88
C LYS A 126 -5.23 9.08 12.66
N ASP A 127 -6.26 8.25 12.78
CA ASP A 127 -6.20 6.92 13.43
C ASP A 127 -5.64 5.83 12.53
N ARG A 128 -5.30 6.15 11.29
CA ARG A 128 -4.67 5.22 10.33
C ARG A 128 -3.17 5.13 10.54
N THR A 129 -2.62 3.99 10.13
CA THR A 129 -1.17 3.76 10.14
C THR A 129 -0.66 3.51 8.74
N PHE A 130 0.37 4.24 8.35
CA PHE A 130 1.05 4.09 7.05
C PHE A 130 2.53 3.86 7.25
N VAL A 131 3.08 2.85 6.60
CA VAL A 131 4.52 2.61 6.56
C VAL A 131 4.96 2.62 5.10
N ALA A 132 5.89 3.49 4.75
CA ALA A 132 6.60 3.45 3.47
C ALA A 132 8.00 2.86 3.73
N ALA A 133 8.21 1.60 3.33
CA ALA A 133 9.53 0.98 3.35
C ALA A 133 10.19 1.16 1.99
N VAL A 134 11.48 1.48 1.97
CA VAL A 134 12.26 1.68 0.75
C VAL A 134 13.67 1.15 0.94
N GLY A 135 14.27 0.55 -0.10
CA GLY A 135 15.64 0.08 -0.05
C GLY A 135 16.65 1.23 -0.02
N GLY A 136 17.69 1.10 0.80
CA GLY A 136 18.73 2.12 0.92
C GLY A 136 19.56 2.32 -0.35
N ASP A 137 19.62 1.28 -1.21
CA ASP A 137 20.35 1.27 -2.48
C ASP A 137 19.41 1.50 -3.68
N GLU A 138 18.17 1.96 -3.45
CA GLU A 138 17.25 2.36 -4.51
C GLU A 138 17.60 3.74 -5.09
N SER A 139 16.95 4.12 -6.19
CA SER A 139 17.14 5.47 -6.74
C SER A 139 16.68 6.53 -5.73
N GLN A 140 17.32 7.70 -5.80
CA GLN A 140 16.96 8.83 -4.95
C GLN A 140 15.49 9.23 -5.08
N GLU A 141 14.86 8.93 -6.22
CA GLU A 141 13.45 9.23 -6.45
C GLU A 141 12.52 8.36 -5.60
N PHE A 142 12.79 7.05 -5.46
CA PHE A 142 12.00 6.19 -4.56
C PHE A 142 12.15 6.61 -3.10
N ILE A 143 13.37 6.95 -2.66
CA ILE A 143 13.65 7.45 -1.31
C ILE A 143 12.92 8.78 -1.09
N ARG A 144 13.04 9.74 -2.03
CA ARG A 144 12.38 11.04 -1.97
C ARG A 144 10.86 10.91 -1.83
N GLN A 145 10.24 10.09 -2.67
CA GLN A 145 8.79 9.91 -2.65
C GLN A 145 8.30 9.25 -1.35
N SER A 146 9.06 8.29 -0.82
CA SER A 146 8.75 7.65 0.47
C SER A 146 8.81 8.63 1.63
N LEU A 147 9.80 9.50 1.65
CA LEU A 147 9.93 10.57 2.65
C LEU A 147 8.85 11.63 2.48
N GLU A 148 8.53 12.01 1.24
CA GLU A 148 7.54 13.05 0.96
C GLU A 148 6.13 12.64 1.43
N ILE A 149 5.62 11.48 1.01
CA ILE A 149 4.28 11.04 1.40
C ILE A 149 4.16 10.87 2.91
N THR A 150 5.18 10.30 3.55
CA THR A 150 5.17 10.14 5.01
C THR A 150 5.26 11.47 5.72
N GLY A 151 6.01 12.44 5.20
CA GLY A 151 6.07 13.82 5.71
C GLY A 151 4.72 14.53 5.59
N VAL A 152 4.09 14.47 4.41
CA VAL A 152 2.76 15.07 4.16
C VAL A 152 1.71 14.47 5.10
N TRP A 153 1.65 13.14 5.19
CA TRP A 153 0.63 12.48 5.98
C TRP A 153 0.86 12.61 7.49
N SER A 154 2.11 12.55 7.97
CA SER A 154 2.43 12.78 9.38
C SER A 154 2.15 14.23 9.78
N GLY A 155 2.44 15.21 8.91
CA GLY A 155 2.08 16.62 9.10
C GLY A 155 0.57 16.85 9.24
N ALA A 156 -0.24 15.97 8.61
CA ALA A 156 -1.70 15.97 8.78
C ALA A 156 -2.17 15.16 10.01
N GLY A 157 -1.26 14.55 10.77
CA GLY A 157 -1.54 13.80 11.99
C GLY A 157 -1.79 12.31 11.79
N VAL A 158 -1.57 11.77 10.59
CA VAL A 158 -1.60 10.32 10.33
C VAL A 158 -0.37 9.67 10.98
N LYS A 159 -0.49 8.46 11.49
CA LYS A 159 0.66 7.68 11.99
C LYS A 159 1.48 7.14 10.81
N ALA A 160 2.24 8.04 10.16
CA ALA A 160 3.03 7.72 8.98
C ALA A 160 4.52 7.70 9.30
N GLU A 161 5.23 6.69 8.81
CA GLU A 161 6.68 6.54 8.99
C GLU A 161 7.35 6.04 7.69
N CYS A 162 8.57 6.51 7.43
CA CYS A 162 9.43 6.00 6.37
C CYS A 162 10.50 5.09 6.98
N VAL A 163 10.67 3.89 6.42
CA VAL A 163 11.66 2.90 6.84
C VAL A 163 12.63 2.68 5.69
N VAL A 164 13.88 3.12 5.83
CA VAL A 164 14.93 2.81 4.87
C VAL A 164 15.59 1.49 5.27
N VAL A 165 15.60 0.51 4.38
CA VAL A 165 16.19 -0.82 4.61
C VAL A 165 17.61 -0.84 4.02
N PRO A 166 18.67 -0.79 4.83
CA PRO A 166 20.04 -0.68 4.33
C PRO A 166 20.44 -1.89 3.48
N GLY A 167 21.26 -1.67 2.44
CA GLY A 167 21.83 -2.72 1.60
C GLY A 167 20.83 -3.44 0.72
N THR A 168 19.61 -2.90 0.56
CA THR A 168 18.61 -3.47 -0.33
C THR A 168 18.26 -2.49 -1.45
N ASN A 169 18.03 -3.03 -2.64
CA ASN A 169 17.51 -2.32 -3.80
C ASN A 169 16.03 -2.65 -4.03
N HIS A 170 15.45 -2.10 -5.09
CA HIS A 170 14.04 -2.26 -5.46
C HIS A 170 13.53 -3.72 -5.51
N PHE A 171 14.41 -4.68 -5.78
CA PHE A 171 14.05 -6.10 -5.88
C PHE A 171 14.46 -6.89 -4.64
N THR A 172 15.65 -6.63 -4.10
CA THR A 172 16.18 -7.39 -2.96
C THR A 172 15.48 -7.04 -1.65
N ILE A 173 14.85 -5.87 -1.55
CA ILE A 173 14.00 -5.52 -0.39
C ILE A 173 12.87 -6.53 -0.17
N LEU A 174 12.43 -7.24 -1.22
CA LEU A 174 11.40 -8.27 -1.10
C LEU A 174 11.88 -9.55 -0.40
N ASP A 175 13.20 -9.75 -0.27
CA ASP A 175 13.74 -10.88 0.50
C ASP A 175 13.40 -10.74 1.99
N GLU A 176 13.20 -9.51 2.47
CA GLU A 176 12.67 -9.25 3.82
C GLU A 176 11.29 -9.87 4.05
N LEU A 177 10.43 -9.92 3.03
CA LEU A 177 9.12 -10.59 3.14
C LEU A 177 9.21 -12.12 3.13
N ALA A 178 10.33 -12.67 2.66
CA ALA A 178 10.57 -14.11 2.61
C ALA A 178 11.38 -14.62 3.83
N ASN A 179 11.74 -13.73 4.75
CA ASN A 179 12.43 -14.01 5.99
C ASN A 179 11.48 -13.84 7.18
N ALA A 180 11.09 -14.96 7.82
CA ALA A 180 10.16 -14.96 8.95
C ALA A 180 10.63 -14.08 10.13
N ASP A 181 11.94 -13.94 10.31
CA ASP A 181 12.54 -13.20 11.42
C ASP A 181 12.82 -11.73 11.08
N SER A 182 12.43 -11.28 9.87
CA SER A 182 12.67 -9.90 9.46
C SER A 182 11.82 -8.90 10.24
N ALA A 183 12.37 -7.70 10.41
CA ALA A 183 11.64 -6.59 11.00
C ALA A 183 10.39 -6.23 10.17
N MET A 184 10.44 -6.42 8.85
CA MET A 184 9.32 -6.16 7.94
C MET A 184 8.15 -7.12 8.19
N VAL A 185 8.41 -8.43 8.26
CA VAL A 185 7.37 -9.43 8.57
C VAL A 185 6.79 -9.20 9.97
N ALA A 186 7.64 -8.97 10.97
CA ALA A 186 7.20 -8.67 12.33
C ALA A 186 6.31 -7.43 12.40
N ARG A 187 6.67 -6.36 11.65
CA ARG A 187 5.91 -5.10 11.60
C ARG A 187 4.54 -5.29 10.96
N VAL A 188 4.48 -5.94 9.79
CA VAL A 188 3.21 -6.20 9.09
C VAL A 188 2.30 -7.10 9.93
N ALA A 189 2.83 -8.17 10.53
CA ALA A 189 2.06 -9.05 11.42
C ALA A 189 1.56 -8.30 12.67
N GLY A 190 2.35 -7.37 13.21
CA GLY A 190 1.95 -6.49 14.30
C GLY A 190 0.78 -5.58 13.93
N LEU A 191 0.83 -4.96 12.74
CA LEU A 191 -0.27 -4.15 12.21
C LEU A 191 -1.55 -4.98 12.02
N ALA A 192 -1.43 -6.20 11.49
CA ALA A 192 -2.58 -7.09 11.30
C ALA A 192 -3.25 -7.44 12.64
N ARG A 193 -2.47 -7.78 13.66
CA ARG A 193 -3.00 -8.05 15.01
C ARG A 193 -3.66 -6.82 15.64
N ALA A 194 -3.07 -5.63 15.48
CA ALA A 194 -3.66 -4.39 15.99
C ALA A 194 -5.01 -4.06 15.30
N CYS A 195 -5.10 -4.25 13.98
CA CYS A 195 -6.36 -4.07 13.25
C CYS A 195 -7.44 -5.06 13.71
N ALA A 196 -7.08 -6.33 13.98
CA ALA A 196 -8.02 -7.33 14.47
C ALA A 196 -8.50 -7.07 15.91
N ALA A 197 -7.62 -6.60 16.79
CA ALA A 197 -7.93 -6.33 18.20
C ALA A 197 -8.91 -5.16 18.37
N SER A 198 -8.75 -4.11 17.58
CA SER A 198 -9.58 -2.88 17.68
C SER A 198 -11.06 -3.09 17.34
N ARG A 199 -11.43 -4.22 16.71
CA ARG A 199 -12.83 -4.58 16.42
C ARG A 199 -13.52 -5.41 17.48
N LYS A 200 -12.77 -6.04 18.39
CA LYS A 200 -13.36 -6.83 19.48
C LYS A 200 -13.85 -5.95 20.64
N GLY A 201 -13.54 -4.66 20.59
CA GLY A 201 -13.91 -3.68 21.62
C GLY A 201 -15.04 -2.74 21.24
N THR A 202 -15.69 -2.93 20.08
CA THR A 202 -16.89 -2.23 19.62
C THR A 202 -18.04 -3.21 19.46
#